data_77386d679ab9746e53c28d3592375bea
#
_entry.id   77386d679ab9746e53c28d3592375bea
#
_cell.length_a   1.000
_cell.length_b   1.000
_cell.length_c   1.000
_cell.angle_alpha   90.00
_cell.angle_beta   90.00
_cell.angle_gamma   90.00
#
_symmetry.space_group_name_H-M   'P 1'
#
loop_
_entity.id
_entity.type
_entity.pdbx_description
1 polymer ?
#
loop_
_entity_poly.entity_id
_entity_poly.type
_entity_poly.pdbx_seq_one_letter_code
_entity_poly.pdbx_strand_id
1 'polypeptide(L)'
;WTKTRNSGYLGREAADNTYSQYASGDLSVSWEIDLFGSIRQRAKAKKELFRASRDEYNGTMVSLCAQVATAYMTLRTYQQQYIVAESNIQSQRSILHITEVRYETGLASQLDVSQAKTVYFNTKASLPSLEAGIEKQINIIAILLGKYPDELRPMLRTTKPLPDYQRLVGIGIPMNLLRRRPDAVSYTHLRAHETLMN
;
A
#
# COMPACT_ATOMS: atom_id res chain seq x y z
N TRP A 1 -26.24 -8.39 32.33
CA TRP A 1 -27.39 -9.30 32.49
C TRP A 1 -26.87 -10.74 32.55
N THR A 2 -26.89 -11.35 33.74
CA THR A 2 -26.52 -12.77 33.88
C THR A 2 -27.76 -13.56 34.20
N LYS A 3 -28.15 -14.52 33.38
CA LYS A 3 -29.27 -15.43 33.60
C LYS A 3 -28.71 -16.76 34.07
N THR A 4 -28.85 -17.07 35.35
CA THR A 4 -28.41 -18.36 35.91
C THR A 4 -29.59 -19.28 36.08
N ARG A 5 -29.53 -20.47 35.46
CA ARG A 5 -30.52 -21.52 35.64
C ARG A 5 -29.94 -22.57 36.60
N ASN A 6 -30.51 -22.66 37.80
CA ASN A 6 -30.20 -23.75 38.72
C ASN A 6 -31.04 -24.96 38.37
N SER A 7 -30.39 -26.00 37.82
CA SER A 7 -30.99 -27.32 37.67
C SER A 7 -30.64 -28.16 38.93
N GLY A 8 -31.55 -28.23 39.89
CA GLY A 8 -31.45 -29.17 41.01
C GLY A 8 -31.77 -30.59 40.55
N TYR A 9 -30.75 -31.42 40.43
CA TYR A 9 -30.93 -32.87 40.45
C TYR A 9 -30.93 -33.30 41.90
N LEU A 10 -32.05 -33.67 42.42
CA LEU A 10 -32.31 -34.73 43.43
C LEU A 10 -33.67 -34.46 44.15
N GLY A 11 -34.60 -35.41 43.99
CA GLY A 11 -35.75 -35.50 44.85
C GLY A 11 -37.07 -35.00 44.26
N ARG A 12 -37.98 -35.94 44.01
CA ARG A 12 -39.40 -35.79 43.69
C ARG A 12 -40.04 -34.77 44.61
N GLU A 13 -40.22 -33.56 44.12
CA GLU A 13 -41.34 -32.68 44.49
C GLU A 13 -41.37 -31.54 43.50
N ALA A 14 -42.57 -30.99 43.26
CA ALA A 14 -42.88 -30.05 42.18
C ALA A 14 -41.77 -29.06 41.86
N ALA A 15 -41.28 -29.12 40.64
CA ALA A 15 -40.33 -28.15 40.11
C ALA A 15 -41.06 -26.79 39.95
N ASP A 16 -41.01 -25.97 40.96
CA ASP A 16 -41.28 -24.55 40.86
C ASP A 16 -40.12 -23.95 40.03
N ASN A 17 -40.39 -23.64 38.76
CA ASN A 17 -39.44 -22.99 37.86
C ASN A 17 -39.29 -21.52 38.24
N THR A 18 -38.75 -21.26 39.42
CA THR A 18 -38.49 -19.89 39.89
C THR A 18 -37.29 -19.33 39.16
N TYR A 19 -37.52 -18.49 38.19
CA TYR A 19 -36.48 -17.68 37.56
C TYR A 19 -36.19 -16.47 38.44
N SER A 20 -35.04 -16.43 39.06
CA SER A 20 -34.56 -15.24 39.72
C SER A 20 -33.74 -14.39 38.74
N GLN A 21 -34.18 -13.15 38.50
CA GLN A 21 -33.43 -12.19 37.71
C GLN A 21 -32.77 -11.22 38.69
N TYR A 22 -31.46 -11.12 38.63
CA TYR A 22 -30.69 -10.12 39.38
C TYR A 22 -30.18 -9.07 38.42
N ALA A 23 -30.45 -7.80 38.71
CA ALA A 23 -29.80 -6.68 38.10
C ALA A 23 -28.97 -5.97 39.18
N SER A 24 -27.65 -5.99 39.04
CA SER A 24 -26.76 -5.23 39.93
C SER A 24 -26.11 -4.13 39.12
N GLY A 25 -26.08 -2.93 39.66
CA GLY A 25 -25.37 -1.79 39.10
C GLY A 25 -24.49 -1.19 40.19
N ASP A 26 -23.18 -1.29 40.00
CA ASP A 26 -22.20 -0.72 40.92
C ASP A 26 -21.60 0.54 40.32
N LEU A 27 -21.64 1.64 41.08
CA LEU A 27 -20.95 2.88 40.79
C LEU A 27 -19.87 3.08 41.86
N SER A 28 -18.60 2.84 41.49
CA SER A 28 -17.47 3.12 42.37
C SER A 28 -16.72 4.36 41.88
N VAL A 29 -16.50 5.31 42.80
CA VAL A 29 -15.68 6.50 42.55
C VAL A 29 -14.50 6.45 43.51
N SER A 30 -13.29 6.35 42.99
CA SER A 30 -12.05 6.46 43.73
C SER A 30 -11.28 7.72 43.30
N TRP A 31 -10.80 8.47 44.27
CA TRP A 31 -9.99 9.65 44.04
C TRP A 31 -8.71 9.58 44.87
N GLU A 32 -7.58 9.78 44.21
CA GLU A 32 -6.26 9.78 44.82
C GLU A 32 -5.70 11.21 44.78
N ILE A 33 -5.22 11.69 45.93
CA ILE A 33 -4.57 13.00 46.03
C ILE A 33 -3.15 12.92 45.48
N ASP A 34 -2.85 13.66 44.41
CA ASP A 34 -1.52 13.67 43.75
C ASP A 34 -0.56 14.64 44.45
N LEU A 35 -0.13 14.28 45.66
CA LEU A 35 0.75 15.13 46.49
C LEU A 35 2.14 15.33 45.87
N PHE A 36 2.65 14.33 45.18
CA PHE A 36 3.98 14.35 44.56
C PHE A 36 3.97 14.55 43.04
N GLY A 37 2.82 14.75 42.43
CA GLY A 37 2.69 15.04 41.01
C GLY A 37 2.84 13.82 40.11
N SER A 38 2.79 12.60 40.63
CA SER A 38 3.01 11.38 39.85
C SER A 38 1.94 11.16 38.79
N ILE A 39 0.67 11.45 39.11
CA ILE A 39 -0.46 11.34 38.17
C ILE A 39 -0.29 12.37 37.03
N ARG A 40 0.09 13.60 37.37
CA ARG A 40 0.39 14.66 36.39
C ARG A 40 1.57 14.31 35.49
N GLN A 41 2.62 13.72 36.05
CA GLN A 41 3.78 13.26 35.27
C GLN A 41 3.38 12.14 34.31
N ARG A 42 2.61 11.15 34.77
CA ARG A 42 2.06 10.07 33.92
C ARG A 42 1.18 10.62 32.80
N ALA A 43 0.33 11.61 33.11
CA ALA A 43 -0.50 12.24 32.09
C ALA A 43 0.34 12.98 31.05
N LYS A 44 1.39 13.70 31.44
CA LYS A 44 2.35 14.32 30.52
C LYS A 44 3.06 13.28 29.66
N ALA A 45 3.57 12.21 30.27
CA ALA A 45 4.23 11.12 29.55
C ALA A 45 3.30 10.48 28.49
N LYS A 46 2.04 10.23 28.85
CA LYS A 46 1.03 9.70 27.89
C LYS A 46 0.73 10.69 26.76
N LYS A 47 0.76 11.99 27.04
CA LYS A 47 0.60 13.03 26.03
C LYS A 47 1.78 13.05 25.04
N GLU A 48 3.00 12.89 25.51
CA GLU A 48 4.18 12.82 24.62
C GLU A 48 4.17 11.51 23.79
N LEU A 49 3.74 10.39 24.37
CA LEU A 49 3.54 9.14 23.63
C LEU A 49 2.49 9.29 22.51
N PHE A 50 1.39 9.99 22.78
CA PHE A 50 0.38 10.29 21.76
C PHE A 50 0.96 11.15 20.63
N ARG A 51 1.79 12.15 20.95
CA ARG A 51 2.47 12.98 19.94
C ARG A 51 3.41 12.11 19.09
N ALA A 52 4.22 11.26 19.73
CA ALA A 52 5.09 10.32 19.02
C ALA A 52 4.32 9.43 18.04
N SER A 53 3.19 8.85 18.46
CA SER A 53 2.33 8.03 17.60
C SER A 53 1.74 8.82 16.41
N ARG A 54 1.42 10.10 16.61
CA ARG A 54 0.97 10.98 15.53
C ARG A 54 2.07 11.21 14.49
N ASP A 55 3.30 11.42 14.95
CA ASP A 55 4.43 11.64 14.04
C ASP A 55 4.82 10.34 13.31
N GLU A 56 4.71 9.19 13.96
CA GLU A 56 4.84 7.87 13.34
C GLU A 56 3.80 7.65 12.24
N TYR A 57 2.53 8.02 12.50
CA TYR A 57 1.49 8.01 11.48
C TYR A 57 1.88 8.90 10.27
N ASN A 58 2.36 10.11 10.51
CA ASN A 58 2.83 11.01 9.44
C ASN A 58 3.97 10.38 8.64
N GLY A 59 4.92 9.72 9.30
CA GLY A 59 6.01 8.98 8.65
C GLY A 59 5.51 7.85 7.76
N THR A 60 4.54 7.08 8.24
CA THR A 60 3.89 6.01 7.48
C THR A 60 3.16 6.56 6.26
N MET A 61 2.44 7.68 6.40
CA MET A 61 1.77 8.35 5.28
C MET A 61 2.73 8.83 4.21
N VAL A 62 3.87 9.40 4.58
CA VAL A 62 4.92 9.80 3.62
C VAL A 62 5.45 8.59 2.85
N SER A 63 5.73 7.49 3.55
CA SER A 63 6.17 6.24 2.94
C SER A 63 5.13 5.66 1.98
N LEU A 64 3.85 5.65 2.40
CA LEU A 64 2.75 5.18 1.56
C LEU A 64 2.61 6.02 0.28
N CYS A 65 2.64 7.35 0.40
CA CYS A 65 2.59 8.23 -0.76
C CYS A 65 3.76 7.99 -1.73
N ALA A 66 4.97 7.77 -1.20
CA ALA A 66 6.13 7.45 -2.03
C ALA A 66 5.98 6.10 -2.76
N GLN A 67 5.45 5.08 -2.09
CA GLN A 67 5.19 3.77 -2.70
C GLN A 67 4.13 3.86 -3.82
N VAL A 68 3.02 4.59 -3.58
CA VAL A 68 1.99 4.81 -4.59
C VAL A 68 2.56 5.55 -5.80
N ALA A 69 3.36 6.60 -5.57
CA ALA A 69 3.99 7.36 -6.65
C ALA A 69 4.95 6.46 -7.47
N THR A 70 5.79 5.66 -6.80
CA THR A 70 6.69 4.72 -7.46
C THR A 70 5.94 3.68 -8.28
N ALA A 71 4.89 3.07 -7.72
CA ALA A 71 4.07 2.09 -8.42
C ALA A 71 3.37 2.72 -9.64
N TYR A 72 2.89 3.96 -9.50
CA TYR A 72 2.27 4.70 -10.60
C TYR A 72 3.26 5.00 -11.72
N MET A 73 4.48 5.46 -11.40
CA MET A 73 5.51 5.72 -12.41
C MET A 73 5.91 4.42 -13.12
N THR A 74 6.07 3.33 -12.38
CA THR A 74 6.36 2.00 -12.95
C THR A 74 5.23 1.52 -13.87
N LEU A 75 3.97 1.73 -13.49
CA LEU A 75 2.81 1.45 -14.34
C LEU A 75 2.91 2.19 -15.69
N ARG A 76 3.18 3.50 -15.64
CA ARG A 76 3.30 4.33 -16.86
C ARG A 76 4.46 3.88 -17.73
N THR A 77 5.57 3.46 -17.12
CA THR A 77 6.71 2.91 -17.83
C THR A 77 6.35 1.62 -18.57
N TYR A 78 5.66 0.68 -17.92
CA TYR A 78 5.19 -0.55 -18.58
C TYR A 78 4.21 -0.25 -19.73
N GLN A 79 3.29 0.68 -19.54
CA GLN A 79 2.36 1.09 -20.61
C GLN A 79 3.09 1.70 -21.81
N GLN A 80 4.10 2.52 -21.57
CA GLN A 80 4.91 3.09 -22.64
C GLN A 80 5.74 2.03 -23.36
N GLN A 81 6.33 1.10 -22.60
CA GLN A 81 7.06 -0.03 -23.18
C GLN A 81 6.15 -0.92 -24.03
N TYR A 82 4.91 -1.14 -23.60
CA TYR A 82 3.93 -1.90 -24.37
C TYR A 82 3.64 -1.26 -25.72
N ILE A 83 3.38 0.06 -25.76
CA ILE A 83 3.12 0.80 -26.99
C ILE A 83 4.33 0.73 -27.94
N VAL A 84 5.56 0.90 -27.40
CA VAL A 84 6.78 0.80 -28.20
C VAL A 84 6.98 -0.61 -28.74
N ALA A 85 6.74 -1.64 -27.92
CA ALA A 85 6.85 -3.03 -28.35
C ALA A 85 5.83 -3.37 -29.46
N GLU A 86 4.60 -2.87 -29.35
CA GLU A 86 3.57 -3.05 -30.39
C GLU A 86 3.96 -2.37 -31.70
N SER A 87 4.49 -1.15 -31.65
CA SER A 87 5.03 -0.45 -32.82
C SER A 87 6.21 -1.20 -33.46
N ASN A 88 7.12 -1.73 -32.62
CA ASN A 88 8.25 -2.53 -33.09
C ASN A 88 7.79 -3.82 -33.79
N ILE A 89 6.77 -4.49 -33.26
CA ILE A 89 6.19 -5.70 -33.89
C ILE A 89 5.65 -5.38 -35.28
N GLN A 90 4.98 -4.24 -35.48
CA GLN A 90 4.51 -3.84 -36.81
C GLN A 90 5.66 -3.60 -37.78
N SER A 91 6.71 -2.92 -37.33
CA SER A 91 7.93 -2.70 -38.15
C SER A 91 8.63 -4.01 -38.49
N GLN A 92 8.78 -4.92 -37.52
CA GLN A 92 9.42 -6.22 -37.75
C GLN A 92 8.58 -7.13 -38.63
N ARG A 93 7.26 -7.07 -38.57
CA ARG A 93 6.36 -7.76 -39.49
C ARG A 93 6.58 -7.31 -40.93
N SER A 94 6.75 -6.01 -41.16
CA SER A 94 7.03 -5.47 -42.50
C SER A 94 8.40 -5.92 -43.00
N ILE A 95 9.43 -5.91 -42.12
CA ILE A 95 10.78 -6.40 -42.47
C ILE A 95 10.72 -7.88 -42.79
N LEU A 96 10.04 -8.70 -42.02
CA LEU A 96 9.88 -10.12 -42.30
C LEU A 96 9.24 -10.35 -43.67
N HIS A 97 8.15 -9.65 -43.98
CA HIS A 97 7.47 -9.75 -45.27
C HIS A 97 8.40 -9.39 -46.44
N ILE A 98 9.14 -8.29 -46.34
CA ILE A 98 10.13 -7.88 -47.37
C ILE A 98 11.21 -8.96 -47.53
N THR A 99 11.69 -9.54 -46.45
CA THR A 99 12.73 -10.59 -46.49
C THR A 99 12.18 -11.87 -47.12
N GLU A 100 10.92 -12.25 -46.88
CA GLU A 100 10.26 -13.39 -47.50
C GLU A 100 10.13 -13.18 -49.03
N VAL A 101 9.68 -12.01 -49.48
CA VAL A 101 9.60 -11.67 -50.90
C VAL A 101 10.98 -11.70 -51.58
N ARG A 102 12.02 -11.18 -50.89
CA ARG A 102 13.39 -11.24 -51.40
C ARG A 102 13.94 -12.68 -51.51
N TYR A 103 13.54 -13.53 -50.58
CA TYR A 103 13.89 -14.95 -50.64
C TYR A 103 13.23 -15.64 -51.85
N GLU A 104 11.94 -15.40 -52.07
CA GLU A 104 11.21 -15.94 -53.22
C GLU A 104 11.80 -15.49 -54.57
N THR A 105 12.36 -14.29 -54.63
CA THR A 105 13.05 -13.76 -55.79
C THR A 105 14.54 -14.15 -55.90
N GLY A 106 15.03 -14.95 -54.95
CA GLY A 106 16.45 -15.42 -54.95
C GLY A 106 17.44 -14.36 -54.43
N LEU A 107 16.98 -13.24 -53.89
CA LEU A 107 17.80 -12.12 -53.38
C LEU A 107 18.14 -12.19 -51.89
N ALA A 108 17.60 -13.17 -51.17
CA ALA A 108 17.92 -13.42 -49.77
C ALA A 108 18.05 -14.93 -49.49
N SER A 109 18.70 -15.28 -48.40
CA SER A 109 18.87 -16.66 -47.97
C SER A 109 17.75 -17.14 -47.04
N GLN A 110 17.56 -18.45 -46.91
CA GLN A 110 16.65 -19.03 -45.91
C GLN A 110 17.08 -18.66 -44.49
N LEU A 111 18.38 -18.43 -44.27
CA LEU A 111 18.88 -17.97 -42.97
C LEU A 111 18.35 -16.57 -42.61
N ASP A 112 18.34 -15.65 -43.60
CA ASP A 112 17.83 -14.28 -43.38
C ASP A 112 16.36 -14.30 -42.98
N VAL A 113 15.53 -15.12 -43.65
CA VAL A 113 14.11 -15.30 -43.28
C VAL A 113 13.96 -15.86 -41.86
N SER A 114 14.78 -16.86 -41.50
CA SER A 114 14.74 -17.48 -40.18
C SER A 114 15.15 -16.50 -39.07
N GLN A 115 16.14 -15.65 -39.33
CA GLN A 115 16.56 -14.60 -38.43
C GLN A 115 15.45 -13.53 -38.24
N ALA A 116 14.85 -13.07 -39.34
CA ALA A 116 13.76 -12.11 -39.30
C ALA A 116 12.54 -12.68 -38.53
N LYS A 117 12.19 -13.96 -38.73
CA LYS A 117 11.15 -14.66 -37.96
C LYS A 117 11.48 -14.71 -36.47
N THR A 118 12.70 -15.03 -36.13
CA THR A 118 13.15 -15.13 -34.73
C THR A 118 12.99 -13.78 -34.03
N VAL A 119 13.42 -12.68 -34.64
CA VAL A 119 13.30 -11.34 -34.08
C VAL A 119 11.84 -10.95 -33.90
N TYR A 120 11.00 -11.17 -34.91
CA TYR A 120 9.56 -10.88 -34.85
C TYR A 120 8.86 -11.65 -33.70
N PHE A 121 9.08 -12.97 -33.63
CA PHE A 121 8.44 -13.79 -32.62
C PHE A 121 8.95 -13.53 -31.21
N ASN A 122 10.24 -13.23 -31.03
CA ASN A 122 10.80 -12.85 -29.72
C ASN A 122 10.17 -11.56 -29.21
N THR A 123 10.03 -10.54 -30.06
CA THR A 123 9.38 -9.29 -29.66
C THR A 123 7.90 -9.54 -29.37
N LYS A 124 7.21 -10.32 -30.20
CA LYS A 124 5.82 -10.67 -29.95
C LYS A 124 5.62 -11.44 -28.64
N ALA A 125 6.56 -12.34 -28.30
CA ALA A 125 6.53 -13.11 -27.05
C ALA A 125 6.75 -12.24 -25.79
N SER A 126 7.32 -11.05 -25.91
CA SER A 126 7.50 -10.13 -24.77
C SER A 126 6.22 -9.39 -24.35
N LEU A 127 5.22 -9.25 -25.24
CA LEU A 127 3.97 -8.51 -24.94
C LEU A 127 3.21 -9.02 -23.72
N PRO A 128 2.97 -10.34 -23.56
CA PRO A 128 2.24 -10.83 -22.39
C PRO A 128 2.94 -10.51 -21.06
N SER A 129 4.26 -10.47 -21.06
CA SER A 129 5.04 -10.11 -19.86
C SER A 129 4.84 -8.64 -19.50
N LEU A 130 4.80 -7.74 -20.48
CA LEU A 130 4.51 -6.32 -20.26
C LEU A 130 3.08 -6.10 -19.77
N GLU A 131 2.12 -6.83 -20.35
CA GLU A 131 0.73 -6.78 -19.93
C GLU A 131 0.53 -7.29 -18.48
N ALA A 132 1.17 -8.40 -18.14
CA ALA A 132 1.21 -8.88 -16.77
C ALA A 132 1.86 -7.87 -15.80
N GLY A 133 2.90 -7.16 -16.26
CA GLY A 133 3.53 -6.06 -15.52
C GLY A 133 2.55 -4.91 -15.24
N ILE A 134 1.76 -4.51 -16.22
CA ILE A 134 0.72 -3.49 -16.08
C ILE A 134 -0.32 -3.91 -15.03
N GLU A 135 -0.88 -5.11 -15.17
CA GLU A 135 -1.89 -5.61 -14.23
C GLU A 135 -1.33 -5.74 -12.80
N LYS A 136 -0.08 -6.19 -12.67
CA LYS A 136 0.60 -6.26 -11.37
C LYS A 136 0.69 -4.88 -10.70
N GLN A 137 1.05 -3.82 -11.43
CA GLN A 137 1.15 -2.48 -10.86
C GLN A 137 -0.23 -1.92 -10.49
N ILE A 138 -1.27 -2.18 -11.27
CA ILE A 138 -2.65 -1.82 -10.94
C ILE A 138 -3.07 -2.45 -9.60
N ASN A 139 -2.78 -3.74 -9.42
CA ASN A 139 -3.07 -4.47 -8.19
C ASN A 139 -2.29 -3.91 -6.99
N ILE A 140 -1.01 -3.59 -7.15
CA ILE A 140 -0.20 -2.97 -6.09
C ILE A 140 -0.79 -1.63 -5.67
N ILE A 141 -1.15 -0.76 -6.62
CA ILE A 141 -1.77 0.54 -6.33
C ILE A 141 -3.11 0.35 -5.61
N ALA A 142 -3.92 -0.62 -6.04
CA ALA A 142 -5.20 -0.92 -5.40
C ALA A 142 -5.03 -1.34 -3.93
N ILE A 143 -4.07 -2.23 -3.65
CA ILE A 143 -3.75 -2.67 -2.29
C ILE A 143 -3.29 -1.49 -1.43
N LEU A 144 -2.37 -0.65 -1.93
CA LEU A 144 -1.87 0.52 -1.21
C LEU A 144 -2.97 1.55 -0.89
N LEU A 145 -4.00 1.64 -1.73
CA LEU A 145 -5.15 2.52 -1.52
C LEU A 145 -6.30 1.87 -0.75
N GLY A 146 -6.19 0.59 -0.40
CA GLY A 146 -7.25 -0.17 0.27
C GLY A 146 -8.50 -0.35 -0.60
N LYS A 147 -8.34 -0.39 -1.93
CA LYS A 147 -9.44 -0.52 -2.90
C LYS A 147 -9.39 -1.84 -3.65
N TYR A 148 -10.52 -2.25 -4.21
CA TYR A 148 -10.54 -3.38 -5.12
C TYR A 148 -9.90 -3.01 -6.47
N PRO A 149 -9.09 -3.90 -7.08
CA PRO A 149 -8.45 -3.65 -8.37
C PRO A 149 -9.41 -3.25 -9.48
N ASP A 150 -10.62 -3.85 -9.50
CA ASP A 150 -11.63 -3.59 -10.51
C ASP A 150 -12.18 -2.15 -10.50
N GLU A 151 -12.16 -1.48 -9.35
CA GLU A 151 -12.57 -0.08 -9.25
C GLU A 151 -11.55 0.86 -9.93
N LEU A 152 -10.26 0.53 -9.82
CA LEU A 152 -9.19 1.37 -10.32
C LEU A 152 -8.75 1.02 -11.75
N ARG A 153 -9.02 -0.20 -12.21
CA ARG A 153 -8.64 -0.70 -13.53
C ARG A 153 -9.09 0.20 -14.68
N PRO A 154 -10.35 0.68 -14.76
CA PRO A 154 -10.79 1.55 -15.86
C PRO A 154 -10.00 2.85 -15.93
N MET A 155 -9.66 3.43 -14.77
CA MET A 155 -8.93 4.68 -14.68
C MET A 155 -7.43 4.51 -14.97
N LEU A 156 -6.81 3.43 -14.47
CA LEU A 156 -5.37 3.20 -14.55
C LEU A 156 -4.94 2.53 -15.85
N ARG A 157 -5.81 1.76 -16.49
CA ARG A 157 -5.53 1.11 -17.78
C ARG A 157 -5.45 2.11 -18.93
N THR A 158 -6.11 3.26 -18.81
CA THR A 158 -5.97 4.35 -19.78
C THR A 158 -4.54 4.88 -19.78
N THR A 159 -3.87 4.78 -20.93
CA THR A 159 -2.50 5.28 -21.09
C THR A 159 -2.45 6.79 -20.97
N LYS A 160 -1.54 7.30 -20.15
CA LYS A 160 -1.24 8.71 -20.00
C LYS A 160 0.26 8.94 -20.08
N PRO A 161 0.72 10.10 -20.53
CA PRO A 161 2.15 10.41 -20.52
C PRO A 161 2.70 10.37 -19.09
N LEU A 162 4.02 10.17 -18.98
CA LEU A 162 4.74 10.30 -17.72
C LEU A 162 4.52 11.72 -17.17
N PRO A 163 4.21 11.84 -15.86
CA PRO A 163 4.11 13.15 -15.23
C PRO A 163 5.44 13.91 -15.33
N ASP A 164 5.40 15.10 -15.88
CA ASP A 164 6.54 16.02 -15.89
C ASP A 164 6.45 16.94 -14.66
N TYR A 165 7.52 17.01 -13.89
CA TYR A 165 7.60 17.83 -12.70
C TYR A 165 8.45 19.08 -12.99
N GLN A 166 7.80 20.18 -13.38
CA GLN A 166 8.46 21.45 -13.73
C GLN A 166 8.60 22.43 -12.54
N ARG A 167 8.17 22.04 -11.33
CA ARG A 167 8.24 22.94 -10.17
C ARG A 167 9.59 22.82 -9.47
N LEU A 168 10.23 23.98 -9.24
CA LEU A 168 11.36 24.07 -8.33
C LEU A 168 10.90 23.66 -6.92
N VAL A 169 11.45 22.59 -6.40
CA VAL A 169 11.26 22.21 -5.00
C VAL A 169 12.10 23.19 -4.17
N GLY A 170 11.44 24.10 -3.45
CA GLY A 170 12.11 24.97 -2.49
C GLY A 170 12.74 24.12 -1.39
N ILE A 171 14.02 23.81 -1.54
CA ILE A 171 14.82 23.10 -0.54
C ILE A 171 15.18 24.12 0.51
N GLY A 172 14.60 24.02 1.72
CA GLY A 172 15.00 24.84 2.86
C GLY A 172 16.41 24.51 3.35
N ILE A 173 16.88 25.23 4.36
CA ILE A 173 18.19 24.97 5.00
C ILE A 173 18.21 23.50 5.50
N PRO A 174 19.29 22.72 5.28
CA PRO A 174 19.37 21.30 5.62
C PRO A 174 18.94 20.96 7.05
N MET A 175 19.27 21.81 8.02
CA MET A 175 18.89 21.64 9.42
C MET A 175 17.36 21.69 9.63
N ASN A 176 16.63 22.51 8.87
CA ASN A 176 15.16 22.57 8.93
C ASN A 176 14.51 21.35 8.30
N LEU A 177 15.15 20.70 7.33
CA LEU A 177 14.68 19.46 6.74
C LEU A 177 14.75 18.30 7.73
N LEU A 178 15.86 18.20 8.49
CA LEU A 178 16.01 17.19 9.54
C LEU A 178 14.95 17.33 10.64
N ARG A 179 14.60 18.57 11.03
CA ARG A 179 13.54 18.85 12.02
C ARG A 179 12.13 18.53 11.52
N ARG A 180 11.94 18.41 10.22
CA ARG A 180 10.63 18.05 9.60
C ARG A 180 10.47 16.56 9.39
N ARG A 181 11.51 15.76 9.59
CA ARG A 181 11.42 14.31 9.45
C ARG A 181 10.56 13.73 10.58
N PRO A 182 9.48 13.03 10.27
CA PRO A 182 8.56 12.49 11.29
C PRO A 182 9.24 11.51 12.25
N ASP A 183 10.20 10.71 11.77
CA ASP A 183 10.98 9.77 12.58
C ASP A 183 11.87 10.48 13.62
N ALA A 184 12.52 11.58 13.22
CA ALA A 184 13.34 12.37 14.14
C ALA A 184 12.48 13.08 15.21
N VAL A 185 11.30 13.57 14.83
CA VAL A 185 10.35 14.22 15.75
C VAL A 185 9.74 13.20 16.70
N SER A 186 9.31 12.05 16.22
CA SER A 186 8.79 10.93 17.04
C SER A 186 9.83 10.51 18.09
N TYR A 187 11.09 10.35 17.71
CA TYR A 187 12.16 9.98 18.64
C TYR A 187 12.34 11.01 19.76
N THR A 188 12.25 12.31 19.48
CA THR A 188 12.34 13.35 20.51
C THR A 188 11.20 13.27 21.51
N HIS A 189 9.97 12.96 21.05
CA HIS A 189 8.80 12.75 21.94
C HIS A 189 8.93 11.47 22.77
N LEU A 190 9.44 10.37 22.20
CA LEU A 190 9.71 9.14 22.94
C LEU A 190 10.74 9.37 24.04
N ARG A 191 11.83 10.09 23.75
CA ARG A 191 12.84 10.44 24.75
C ARG A 191 12.27 11.33 25.87
N ALA A 192 11.41 12.28 25.52
CA ALA A 192 10.70 13.09 26.51
C ALA A 192 9.77 12.25 27.40
N HIS A 193 9.10 11.24 26.85
CA HIS A 193 8.30 10.28 27.60
C HIS A 193 9.16 9.52 28.63
N GLU A 194 10.31 8.97 28.22
CA GLU A 194 11.21 8.22 29.10
C GLU A 194 11.74 9.10 30.24
N THR A 195 12.10 10.36 29.99
CA THR A 195 12.60 11.28 31.02
C THR A 195 11.51 11.73 32.00
N LEU A 196 10.24 11.64 31.65
CA LEU A 196 9.12 11.94 32.53
C LEU A 196 8.66 10.74 33.38
N MET A 197 9.08 9.53 33.01
CA MET A 197 8.75 8.28 33.70
C MET A 197 9.80 7.87 34.75
N ASN A 198 11.04 8.37 34.64
CA ASN A 198 12.11 8.20 35.61
C ASN A 198 12.17 9.37 36.58
#